data_90df6bcea4188b1b4457fb36ed3e29aa
#
_entry.id   90df6bcea4188b1b4457fb36ed3e29aa
#
_cell.length_a   1.000
_cell.length_b   1.000
_cell.length_c   1.000
_cell.angle_alpha   90.00
_cell.angle_beta   90.00
_cell.angle_gamma   90.00
#
_symmetry.space_group_name_H-M   'P 1'
#
loop_
_entity.id
_entity.type
_entity.pdbx_description
1 polymer ?
#
loop_
_entity_poly.entity_id
_entity_poly.type
_entity_poly.pdbx_seq_one_letter_code
_entity_poly.pdbx_strand_id
1 'polypeptide(L)'
;MAFTLPPLPYDFAALEPHIDAKTMEIHHGKHHQTYVNNLNAAIEKAPELASKSLDDLMRNVNTLPEAVRTPIRNNGGGHWNHSMFWQIMTAKGGGEPGGSLGAAIKSAFGDFAKFREQFSTAGVGRFGSGWAWLINTGGKLSITSTPNQDNPLMEGKKAIMGLDVWEHAYYLKYQNRRPDYIQAWWNVVNWKEIEKRFAQG
;
A
#
# COMPACT_ATOMS: atom_id res chain seq x y z
N MET A 1 -2.28 9.84 21.12
CA MET A 1 -2.06 8.38 21.40
C MET A 1 -0.92 7.90 20.53
N ALA A 2 -0.08 6.95 21.00
CA ALA A 2 0.97 6.38 20.15
C ALA A 2 0.37 5.46 19.06
N PHE A 3 0.94 5.48 17.87
CA PHE A 3 0.62 4.52 16.82
C PHE A 3 1.17 3.14 17.18
N THR A 4 0.51 2.09 16.74
CA THR A 4 0.88 0.70 17.02
C THR A 4 0.93 -0.10 15.73
N LEU A 5 1.78 -1.14 15.70
CA LEU A 5 1.81 -2.07 14.58
C LEU A 5 0.50 -2.89 14.57
N PRO A 6 -0.32 -2.81 13.51
CA PRO A 6 -1.51 -3.64 13.42
C PRO A 6 -1.11 -5.11 13.23
N PRO A 7 -1.84 -6.07 13.82
CA PRO A 7 -1.60 -7.48 13.55
C PRO A 7 -1.87 -7.82 12.09
N LEU A 8 -1.15 -8.82 11.56
CA LEU A 8 -1.50 -9.40 10.27
C LEU A 8 -2.85 -10.13 10.36
N PRO A 9 -3.71 -10.05 9.34
CA PRO A 9 -4.98 -10.79 9.32
C PRO A 9 -4.81 -12.28 8.96
N TYR A 10 -3.57 -12.77 8.81
CA TYR A 10 -3.20 -14.14 8.45
C TYR A 10 -1.78 -14.46 8.94
N ASP A 11 -1.42 -15.74 8.97
CA ASP A 11 -0.08 -16.20 9.33
C ASP A 11 0.98 -15.81 8.31
N PHE A 12 2.24 -15.69 8.70
CA PHE A 12 3.34 -15.33 7.80
C PHE A 12 3.45 -16.22 6.58
N ALA A 13 3.17 -17.52 6.70
CA ALA A 13 3.22 -18.48 5.61
C ALA A 13 1.96 -18.53 4.74
N ALA A 14 0.92 -17.77 5.08
CA ALA A 14 -0.39 -17.86 4.42
C ALA A 14 -0.37 -17.44 2.94
N LEU A 15 0.60 -16.63 2.52
CA LEU A 15 0.72 -16.14 1.14
C LEU A 15 1.65 -17.01 0.27
N GLU A 16 2.19 -18.10 0.85
CA GLU A 16 2.96 -19.08 0.04
C GLU A 16 2.06 -19.74 -1.02
N PRO A 17 2.61 -20.10 -2.19
CA PRO A 17 3.99 -19.96 -2.61
C PRO A 17 4.35 -18.61 -3.24
N HIS A 18 3.45 -17.62 -3.20
CA HIS A 18 3.58 -16.35 -3.93
C HIS A 18 4.47 -15.34 -3.23
N ILE A 19 4.33 -15.19 -1.90
CA ILE A 19 5.20 -14.38 -1.06
C ILE A 19 5.67 -15.27 0.08
N ASP A 20 6.99 -15.36 0.28
CA ASP A 20 7.57 -16.30 1.26
C ASP A 20 7.38 -15.80 2.70
N ALA A 21 7.27 -16.77 3.62
CA ALA A 21 7.04 -16.50 5.04
C ALA A 21 8.15 -15.63 5.65
N LYS A 22 9.39 -15.78 5.20
CA LYS A 22 10.52 -14.99 5.72
C LYS A 22 10.43 -13.52 5.31
N THR A 23 10.02 -13.26 4.07
CA THR A 23 9.71 -11.89 3.63
C THR A 23 8.61 -11.30 4.50
N MET A 24 7.50 -12.02 4.74
CA MET A 24 6.39 -11.52 5.54
C MET A 24 6.79 -11.22 6.99
N GLU A 25 7.58 -12.10 7.62
CA GLU A 25 8.09 -11.89 8.98
C GLU A 25 8.93 -10.61 9.08
N ILE A 26 9.87 -10.40 8.16
CA ILE A 26 10.77 -9.25 8.17
C ILE A 26 10.01 -7.98 7.76
N HIS A 27 9.20 -8.07 6.72
CA HIS A 27 8.48 -6.92 6.16
C HIS A 27 7.49 -6.34 7.17
N HIS A 28 6.70 -7.18 7.85
CA HIS A 28 5.81 -6.74 8.90
C HIS A 28 6.57 -6.43 10.20
N GLY A 29 7.32 -7.39 10.74
CA GLY A 29 7.87 -7.30 12.10
C GLY A 29 9.11 -6.41 12.22
N LYS A 30 9.78 -6.07 11.12
CA LYS A 30 10.97 -5.18 11.12
C LYS A 30 10.70 -3.88 10.37
N HIS A 31 10.39 -3.93 9.07
CA HIS A 31 10.20 -2.70 8.29
C HIS A 31 8.98 -1.91 8.77
N HIS A 32 7.79 -2.51 8.83
CA HIS A 32 6.60 -1.78 9.28
C HIS A 32 6.73 -1.34 10.75
N GLN A 33 7.25 -2.19 11.63
CA GLN A 33 7.49 -1.81 13.04
C GLN A 33 8.44 -0.61 13.15
N THR A 34 9.48 -0.54 12.30
CA THR A 34 10.41 0.59 12.29
C THR A 34 9.70 1.88 11.87
N TYR A 35 8.82 1.84 10.87
CA TYR A 35 8.01 3.01 10.51
C TYR A 35 7.14 3.49 11.67
N VAL A 36 6.49 2.58 12.39
CA VAL A 36 5.69 2.92 13.58
C VAL A 36 6.54 3.58 14.65
N ASN A 37 7.69 3.00 14.98
CA ASN A 37 8.59 3.54 16.01
C ASN A 37 9.09 4.94 15.66
N ASN A 38 9.54 5.13 14.41
CA ASN A 38 10.06 6.42 13.94
C ASN A 38 8.96 7.48 13.81
N LEU A 39 7.73 7.09 13.43
CA LEU A 39 6.59 8.00 13.42
C LEU A 39 6.29 8.49 14.83
N ASN A 40 6.23 7.59 15.82
CA ASN A 40 6.01 7.98 17.22
C ASN A 40 7.11 8.92 17.72
N ALA A 41 8.38 8.61 17.44
CA ALA A 41 9.49 9.49 17.81
C ALA A 41 9.42 10.88 17.13
N ALA A 42 8.84 10.98 15.94
CA ALA A 42 8.60 12.26 15.29
C ALA A 42 7.44 13.03 15.95
N ILE A 43 6.36 12.34 16.34
CA ILE A 43 5.22 12.94 17.06
C ILE A 43 5.62 13.42 18.46
N GLU A 44 6.52 12.74 19.15
CA GLU A 44 7.07 13.21 20.45
C GLU A 44 7.73 14.58 20.36
N LYS A 45 8.29 14.92 19.19
CA LYS A 45 8.92 16.24 18.93
C LYS A 45 7.91 17.31 18.49
N ALA A 46 6.66 16.94 18.25
CA ALA A 46 5.57 17.84 17.87
C ALA A 46 4.27 17.41 18.59
N PRO A 47 4.18 17.63 19.93
CA PRO A 47 3.06 17.13 20.74
C PRO A 47 1.68 17.60 20.28
N GLU A 48 1.58 18.73 19.61
CA GLU A 48 0.36 19.27 19.01
C GLU A 48 -0.23 18.35 17.92
N LEU A 49 0.55 17.44 17.37
CA LEU A 49 0.13 16.45 16.38
C LEU A 49 -0.35 15.14 17.01
N ALA A 50 -0.16 14.93 18.32
CA ALA A 50 -0.42 13.66 19.00
C ALA A 50 -1.90 13.22 19.00
N SER A 51 -2.84 14.15 18.76
CA SER A 51 -4.27 13.86 18.62
C SER A 51 -4.72 13.62 17.18
N LYS A 52 -3.85 13.81 16.19
CA LYS A 52 -4.17 13.64 14.77
C LYS A 52 -4.23 12.17 14.40
N SER A 53 -5.19 11.81 13.56
CA SER A 53 -5.21 10.50 12.93
C SER A 53 -4.07 10.36 11.91
N LEU A 54 -3.71 9.13 11.56
CA LEU A 54 -2.71 8.87 10.51
C LEU A 54 -3.16 9.44 9.16
N ASP A 55 -4.43 9.31 8.83
CA ASP A 55 -5.03 9.91 7.62
C ASP A 55 -4.89 11.42 7.60
N ASP A 56 -5.18 12.10 8.74
CA ASP A 56 -5.02 13.55 8.85
C ASP A 56 -3.57 13.98 8.68
N LEU A 57 -2.63 13.24 9.27
CA LEU A 57 -1.20 13.52 9.10
C LEU A 57 -0.77 13.39 7.63
N MET A 58 -1.24 12.36 6.93
CA MET A 58 -0.90 12.15 5.51
C MET A 58 -1.52 13.21 4.61
N ARG A 59 -2.81 13.50 4.78
CA ARG A 59 -3.51 14.54 3.98
C ARG A 59 -2.90 15.91 4.13
N ASN A 60 -2.40 16.22 5.32
CA ASN A 60 -1.86 17.55 5.66
C ASN A 60 -0.32 17.56 5.72
N VAL A 61 0.35 16.54 5.22
CA VAL A 61 1.81 16.38 5.38
C VAL A 61 2.61 17.58 4.93
N ASN A 62 2.17 18.28 3.87
CA ASN A 62 2.86 19.45 3.32
C ASN A 62 2.74 20.71 4.20
N THR A 63 1.79 20.74 5.12
CA THR A 63 1.55 21.86 6.05
C THR A 63 2.07 21.60 7.47
N LEU A 64 2.62 20.40 7.72
CA LEU A 64 3.21 20.06 9.02
C LEU A 64 4.46 20.93 9.31
N PRO A 65 4.80 21.12 10.60
CA PRO A 65 6.02 21.81 10.99
C PRO A 65 7.25 21.22 10.29
N GLU A 66 8.11 22.08 9.76
CA GLU A 66 9.27 21.68 8.93
C GLU A 66 10.17 20.67 9.64
N ALA A 67 10.41 20.85 10.94
CA ALA A 67 11.27 19.99 11.74
C ALA A 67 10.84 18.52 11.78
N VAL A 68 9.54 18.22 11.62
CA VAL A 68 8.98 16.86 11.69
C VAL A 68 8.33 16.41 10.38
N ARG A 69 8.20 17.31 9.39
CA ARG A 69 7.51 17.01 8.12
C ARG A 69 8.11 15.81 7.39
N THR A 70 9.42 15.81 7.16
CA THR A 70 10.08 14.71 6.46
C THR A 70 10.02 13.38 7.22
N PRO A 71 10.34 13.31 8.52
CA PRO A 71 10.13 12.09 9.31
C PRO A 71 8.68 11.58 9.25
N ILE A 72 7.68 12.46 9.40
CA ILE A 72 6.26 12.06 9.36
C ILE A 72 5.87 11.60 7.94
N ARG A 73 6.30 12.31 6.88
CA ARG A 73 6.06 11.89 5.49
C ARG A 73 6.56 10.48 5.23
N ASN A 74 7.80 10.20 5.60
CA ASN A 74 8.43 8.92 5.31
C ASN A 74 7.85 7.79 6.19
N ASN A 75 7.79 8.01 7.49
CA ASN A 75 7.41 6.95 8.44
C ASN A 75 5.89 6.84 8.61
N GLY A 76 5.17 7.96 8.59
CA GLY A 76 3.71 7.97 8.53
C GLY A 76 3.19 7.38 7.22
N GLY A 77 3.81 7.73 6.10
CA GLY A 77 3.55 7.12 4.80
C GLY A 77 3.80 5.62 4.83
N GLY A 78 4.96 5.19 5.35
CA GLY A 78 5.27 3.78 5.52
C GLY A 78 4.26 3.04 6.38
N HIS A 79 3.87 3.60 7.52
CA HIS A 79 2.86 3.00 8.38
C HIS A 79 1.49 2.90 7.69
N TRP A 80 1.04 3.94 7.00
CA TRP A 80 -0.23 3.95 6.28
C TRP A 80 -0.25 2.94 5.14
N ASN A 81 0.78 2.95 4.29
CA ASN A 81 0.89 2.09 3.12
C ASN A 81 0.85 0.61 3.51
N HIS A 82 1.64 0.23 4.51
CA HIS A 82 1.72 -1.17 4.96
C HIS A 82 0.46 -1.61 5.71
N SER A 83 -0.18 -0.73 6.50
CA SER A 83 -1.47 -1.04 7.15
C SER A 83 -2.56 -1.40 6.15
N MET A 84 -2.59 -0.72 4.99
CA MET A 84 -3.47 -1.08 3.89
C MET A 84 -3.02 -2.36 3.19
N PHE A 85 -1.71 -2.50 2.91
CA PHE A 85 -1.14 -3.60 2.13
C PHE A 85 -1.47 -4.97 2.72
N TRP A 86 -1.38 -5.11 4.04
CA TRP A 86 -1.73 -6.37 4.70
C TRP A 86 -3.19 -6.77 4.50
N GLN A 87 -4.11 -5.83 4.47
CA GLN A 87 -5.55 -6.09 4.35
C GLN A 87 -5.97 -6.43 2.92
N ILE A 88 -5.29 -5.87 1.92
CA ILE A 88 -5.61 -6.13 0.51
C ILE A 88 -4.98 -7.40 -0.05
N MET A 89 -4.34 -8.21 0.80
CA MET A 89 -3.85 -9.55 0.47
C MET A 89 -4.54 -10.62 1.31
N THR A 90 -4.63 -11.84 0.79
CA THR A 90 -5.23 -13.00 1.48
C THR A 90 -4.73 -14.31 0.89
N ALA A 91 -4.70 -15.37 1.71
CA ALA A 91 -4.30 -16.73 1.31
C ALA A 91 -5.14 -17.34 0.18
N LYS A 92 -6.41 -16.90 0.06
CA LYS A 92 -7.35 -17.36 -0.98
C LYS A 92 -7.75 -16.19 -1.88
N GLY A 93 -6.74 -15.44 -2.31
CA GLY A 93 -6.89 -14.27 -3.17
C GLY A 93 -6.85 -14.60 -4.65
N GLY A 94 -6.65 -13.55 -5.44
CA GLY A 94 -6.54 -13.64 -6.89
C GLY A 94 -7.89 -13.64 -7.61
N GLY A 95 -7.87 -14.05 -8.88
CA GLY A 95 -9.05 -13.93 -9.74
C GLY A 95 -9.34 -12.49 -10.17
N GLU A 96 -10.59 -12.19 -10.42
CA GLU A 96 -11.07 -10.89 -10.89
C GLU A 96 -12.14 -10.34 -9.94
N PRO A 97 -12.20 -9.00 -9.76
CA PRO A 97 -13.27 -8.40 -8.97
C PRO A 97 -14.61 -8.47 -9.71
N GLY A 98 -15.68 -8.73 -8.96
CA GLY A 98 -17.06 -8.65 -9.45
C GLY A 98 -17.72 -7.30 -9.13
N GLY A 99 -19.03 -7.29 -9.15
CA GLY A 99 -19.86 -6.20 -8.65
C GLY A 99 -19.56 -4.83 -9.25
N SER A 100 -19.66 -3.80 -8.41
CA SER A 100 -19.45 -2.41 -8.79
C SER A 100 -17.98 -2.09 -9.14
N LEU A 101 -17.04 -2.72 -8.44
CA LEU A 101 -15.61 -2.54 -8.73
C LEU A 101 -15.24 -3.14 -10.10
N GLY A 102 -15.73 -4.35 -10.42
CA GLY A 102 -15.50 -4.97 -11.73
C GLY A 102 -16.06 -4.13 -12.87
N ALA A 103 -17.25 -3.57 -12.69
CA ALA A 103 -17.87 -2.65 -13.67
C ALA A 103 -17.06 -1.35 -13.84
N ALA A 104 -16.57 -0.77 -12.74
CA ALA A 104 -15.72 0.43 -12.77
C ALA A 104 -14.37 0.17 -13.45
N ILE A 105 -13.74 -0.98 -13.21
CA ILE A 105 -12.50 -1.40 -13.88
C ILE A 105 -12.74 -1.54 -15.38
N LYS A 106 -13.83 -2.22 -15.79
CA LYS A 106 -14.20 -2.35 -17.20
C LYS A 106 -14.43 -1.00 -17.86
N SER A 107 -15.10 -0.09 -17.16
CA SER A 107 -15.37 1.27 -17.66
C SER A 107 -14.08 2.09 -17.83
N ALA A 108 -13.14 1.99 -16.86
CA ALA A 108 -11.94 2.81 -16.84
C ALA A 108 -10.82 2.28 -17.77
N PHE A 109 -10.72 0.95 -17.92
CA PHE A 109 -9.57 0.31 -18.57
C PHE A 109 -9.96 -0.57 -19.78
N GLY A 110 -11.27 -0.79 -20.01
CA GLY A 110 -11.80 -1.64 -21.07
C GLY A 110 -12.09 -3.07 -20.63
N ASP A 111 -11.14 -3.71 -19.95
CA ASP A 111 -11.31 -5.04 -19.36
C ASP A 111 -10.30 -5.25 -18.21
N PHE A 112 -10.44 -6.36 -17.48
CA PHE A 112 -9.55 -6.69 -16.36
C PHE A 112 -8.12 -6.99 -16.81
N ALA A 113 -7.93 -7.61 -17.96
CA ALA A 113 -6.60 -7.94 -18.45
C ALA A 113 -5.78 -6.67 -18.74
N LYS A 114 -6.39 -5.67 -19.37
CA LYS A 114 -5.77 -4.36 -19.61
C LYS A 114 -5.51 -3.59 -18.32
N PHE A 115 -6.43 -3.65 -17.36
CA PHE A 115 -6.19 -3.08 -16.03
C PHE A 115 -4.97 -3.71 -15.38
N ARG A 116 -4.92 -5.04 -15.34
CA ARG A 116 -3.80 -5.80 -14.75
C ARG A 116 -2.48 -5.47 -15.44
N GLU A 117 -2.47 -5.38 -16.76
CA GLU A 117 -1.30 -4.99 -17.55
C GLU A 117 -0.83 -3.57 -17.19
N GLN A 118 -1.74 -2.58 -17.20
CA GLN A 118 -1.40 -1.19 -16.90
C GLN A 118 -0.91 -1.02 -15.45
N PHE A 119 -1.55 -1.68 -14.48
CA PHE A 119 -1.13 -1.63 -13.09
C PHE A 119 0.25 -2.29 -12.89
N SER A 120 0.47 -3.45 -13.51
CA SER A 120 1.77 -4.13 -13.49
C SER A 120 2.86 -3.27 -14.13
N THR A 121 2.57 -2.63 -15.25
CA THR A 121 3.49 -1.70 -15.94
C THR A 121 3.85 -0.51 -15.04
N ALA A 122 2.89 0.05 -14.29
CA ALA A 122 3.16 1.12 -13.33
C ALA A 122 4.11 0.65 -12.21
N GLY A 123 3.93 -0.58 -11.72
CA GLY A 123 4.81 -1.19 -10.70
C GLY A 123 6.22 -1.48 -11.22
N VAL A 124 6.34 -2.07 -12.40
CA VAL A 124 7.64 -2.35 -13.05
C VAL A 124 8.37 -1.04 -13.37
N GLY A 125 7.64 -0.07 -13.93
CA GLY A 125 8.20 1.23 -14.35
C GLY A 125 8.54 2.17 -13.18
N ARG A 126 8.13 1.86 -11.93
CA ARG A 126 8.54 2.64 -10.76
C ARG A 126 10.04 2.48 -10.52
N PHE A 127 10.83 3.47 -10.95
CA PHE A 127 12.27 3.46 -10.77
C PHE A 127 12.64 3.56 -9.29
N GLY A 128 13.47 2.63 -8.81
CA GLY A 128 13.85 2.53 -7.40
C GLY A 128 12.71 2.01 -6.50
N SER A 129 12.69 2.51 -5.27
CA SER A 129 11.68 2.17 -4.28
C SER A 129 10.41 2.97 -4.46
N GLY A 130 9.28 2.34 -4.18
CA GLY A 130 7.98 3.02 -4.24
C GLY A 130 6.80 2.07 -4.32
N TRP A 131 5.68 2.60 -4.80
CA TRP A 131 4.39 1.91 -4.83
C TRP A 131 3.66 2.15 -6.15
N ALA A 132 2.89 1.16 -6.60
CA ALA A 132 1.86 1.34 -7.63
C ALA A 132 0.48 1.38 -6.96
N TRP A 133 -0.42 2.24 -7.46
CA TRP A 133 -1.71 2.52 -6.83
C TRP A 133 -2.87 2.45 -7.81
N LEU A 134 -4.01 1.91 -7.35
CA LEU A 134 -5.32 2.15 -7.93
C LEU A 134 -6.03 3.20 -7.10
N ILE A 135 -6.38 4.31 -7.75
CA ILE A 135 -7.03 5.47 -7.14
C ILE A 135 -8.50 5.50 -7.52
N ASN A 136 -9.36 5.80 -6.55
CA ASN A 136 -10.78 6.13 -6.77
C ASN A 136 -11.01 7.62 -6.56
N THR A 137 -11.57 8.29 -7.56
CA THR A 137 -11.98 9.69 -7.47
C THR A 137 -13.45 9.78 -7.89
N GLY A 138 -14.36 9.72 -6.92
CA GLY A 138 -15.80 9.77 -7.18
C GLY A 138 -16.29 8.67 -8.12
N GLY A 139 -15.82 7.44 -7.97
CA GLY A 139 -16.16 6.29 -8.82
C GLY A 139 -15.29 6.15 -10.09
N LYS A 140 -14.46 7.15 -10.41
CA LYS A 140 -13.51 7.07 -11.53
C LYS A 140 -12.19 6.49 -11.08
N LEU A 141 -11.79 5.37 -11.69
CA LEU A 141 -10.54 4.70 -11.39
C LEU A 141 -9.39 5.20 -12.25
N SER A 142 -8.22 5.33 -11.64
CA SER A 142 -6.96 5.64 -12.34
C SER A 142 -5.78 4.93 -11.67
N ILE A 143 -4.70 4.73 -12.44
CA ILE A 143 -3.46 4.12 -11.96
C ILE A 143 -2.39 5.20 -11.85
N THR A 144 -1.59 5.16 -10.79
CA THR A 144 -0.41 5.98 -10.60
C THR A 144 0.69 5.22 -9.87
N SER A 145 1.87 5.80 -9.76
CA SER A 145 2.94 5.32 -8.89
C SER A 145 3.59 6.46 -8.13
N THR A 146 4.06 6.20 -6.92
CA THR A 146 4.74 7.17 -6.05
C THR A 146 6.11 6.65 -5.63
N PRO A 147 7.09 7.55 -5.40
CA PRO A 147 8.39 7.15 -4.87
C PRO A 147 8.33 6.87 -3.37
N ASN A 148 9.28 6.08 -2.89
CA ASN A 148 9.50 5.83 -1.47
C ASN A 148 8.22 5.42 -0.73
N GLN A 149 7.84 6.14 0.34
CA GLN A 149 6.62 5.90 1.10
C GLN A 149 5.54 6.97 0.85
N ASP A 150 5.70 7.78 -0.17
CA ASP A 150 4.65 8.71 -0.60
C ASP A 150 3.41 7.92 -1.05
N ASN A 151 2.24 8.49 -0.81
CA ASN A 151 0.98 7.87 -1.16
C ASN A 151 -0.06 8.89 -1.68
N PRO A 152 -1.11 8.44 -2.35
CA PRO A 152 -2.13 9.31 -2.93
C PRO A 152 -2.87 10.20 -1.92
N LEU A 153 -2.93 9.83 -0.62
CA LEU A 153 -3.54 10.66 0.40
C LEU A 153 -2.85 12.03 0.53
N MET A 154 -1.52 12.05 0.35
CA MET A 154 -0.70 13.28 0.41
C MET A 154 -1.05 14.29 -0.69
N GLU A 155 -1.75 13.82 -1.73
CA GLU A 155 -2.29 14.63 -2.84
C GLU A 155 -3.82 14.79 -2.76
N GLY A 156 -4.44 14.42 -1.64
CA GLY A 156 -5.89 14.47 -1.46
C GLY A 156 -6.67 13.41 -2.24
N LYS A 157 -5.99 12.40 -2.80
CA LYS A 157 -6.59 11.32 -3.58
C LYS A 157 -6.83 10.09 -2.70
N LYS A 158 -7.80 9.24 -3.08
CA LYS A 158 -8.11 8.02 -2.35
C LYS A 158 -7.53 6.79 -3.05
N ALA A 159 -6.53 6.16 -2.43
CA ALA A 159 -6.05 4.86 -2.86
C ALA A 159 -6.97 3.75 -2.31
N ILE A 160 -7.34 2.82 -3.18
CA ILE A 160 -8.13 1.63 -2.81
C ILE A 160 -7.31 0.34 -2.89
N MET A 161 -6.20 0.35 -3.64
CA MET A 161 -5.28 -0.76 -3.80
C MET A 161 -3.86 -0.20 -3.98
N GLY A 162 -2.87 -0.84 -3.38
CA GLY A 162 -1.47 -0.47 -3.50
C GLY A 162 -0.56 -1.69 -3.56
N LEU A 163 0.48 -1.63 -4.36
CA LEU A 163 1.50 -2.67 -4.48
C LEU A 163 2.85 -2.09 -4.09
N ASP A 164 3.45 -2.67 -3.07
CA ASP A 164 4.82 -2.37 -2.65
C ASP A 164 5.82 -2.92 -3.67
N VAL A 165 6.64 -2.03 -4.26
CA VAL A 165 7.72 -2.41 -5.17
C VAL A 165 9.11 -2.03 -4.63
N TRP A 166 9.21 -1.76 -3.33
CA TRP A 166 10.48 -1.76 -2.62
C TRP A 166 11.12 -3.15 -2.70
N GLU A 167 12.41 -3.24 -2.84
CA GLU A 167 13.11 -4.53 -2.91
C GLU A 167 12.90 -5.38 -1.65
N HIS A 168 12.73 -4.78 -0.47
CA HIS A 168 12.43 -5.50 0.75
C HIS A 168 11.13 -6.33 0.68
N ALA A 169 10.19 -5.98 -0.21
CA ALA A 169 8.95 -6.72 -0.38
C ALA A 169 9.10 -8.03 -1.16
N TYR A 170 10.22 -8.23 -1.89
CA TYR A 170 10.34 -9.37 -2.80
C TYR A 170 11.75 -9.94 -2.97
N TYR A 171 12.81 -9.27 -2.50
CA TYR A 171 14.17 -9.63 -2.86
C TYR A 171 14.60 -11.02 -2.40
N LEU A 172 14.15 -11.48 -1.23
CA LEU A 172 14.52 -12.81 -0.71
C LEU A 172 14.09 -13.95 -1.64
N LYS A 173 12.93 -13.83 -2.28
CA LYS A 173 12.39 -14.85 -3.19
C LYS A 173 12.66 -14.56 -4.66
N TYR A 174 12.57 -13.33 -5.08
CA TYR A 174 12.61 -12.93 -6.49
C TYR A 174 13.89 -12.22 -6.90
N GLN A 175 14.75 -11.81 -5.97
CA GLN A 175 15.94 -10.99 -6.19
C GLN A 175 15.58 -9.76 -7.06
N ASN A 176 16.28 -9.56 -8.17
CA ASN A 176 16.04 -8.44 -9.09
C ASN A 176 14.83 -8.63 -10.02
N ARG A 177 14.10 -9.75 -9.93
CA ARG A 177 12.99 -10.08 -10.83
C ARG A 177 11.66 -9.47 -10.33
N ARG A 178 11.59 -8.15 -10.24
CA ARG A 178 10.36 -7.43 -9.86
C ARG A 178 9.14 -7.84 -10.69
N PRO A 179 9.23 -8.02 -12.03
CA PRO A 179 8.09 -8.47 -12.81
C PRO A 179 7.50 -9.80 -12.33
N ASP A 180 8.35 -10.78 -11.94
CA ASP A 180 7.90 -12.09 -11.45
C ASP A 180 7.17 -11.96 -10.12
N TYR A 181 7.68 -11.12 -9.21
CA TYR A 181 6.98 -10.78 -7.96
C TYR A 181 5.61 -10.17 -8.23
N ILE A 182 5.52 -9.18 -9.12
CA ILE A 182 4.25 -8.54 -9.46
C ILE A 182 3.26 -9.56 -10.03
N GLN A 183 3.69 -10.47 -10.90
CA GLN A 183 2.84 -11.53 -11.42
C GLN A 183 2.37 -12.51 -10.32
N ALA A 184 3.26 -12.87 -9.40
CA ALA A 184 2.91 -13.73 -8.27
C ALA A 184 1.94 -13.06 -7.30
N TRP A 185 2.12 -11.75 -7.03
CA TRP A 185 1.27 -10.97 -6.12
C TRP A 185 -0.21 -10.96 -6.54
N TRP A 186 -0.52 -10.98 -7.83
CA TRP A 186 -1.91 -11.04 -8.30
C TRP A 186 -2.70 -12.24 -7.76
N ASN A 187 -2.03 -13.32 -7.37
CA ASN A 187 -2.67 -14.52 -6.82
C ASN A 187 -3.09 -14.36 -5.34
N VAL A 188 -2.63 -13.34 -4.67
CA VAL A 188 -2.96 -13.08 -3.25
C VAL A 188 -3.83 -11.83 -3.05
N VAL A 189 -4.25 -11.17 -4.13
CA VAL A 189 -5.08 -9.96 -4.06
C VAL A 189 -6.43 -10.26 -3.42
N ASN A 190 -6.80 -9.49 -2.40
CA ASN A 190 -8.07 -9.59 -1.68
C ASN A 190 -9.11 -8.62 -2.30
N TRP A 191 -9.75 -9.05 -3.36
CA TRP A 191 -10.75 -8.23 -4.06
C TRP A 191 -11.92 -7.81 -3.17
N LYS A 192 -12.31 -8.63 -2.19
CA LYS A 192 -13.38 -8.30 -1.25
C LYS A 192 -13.05 -7.05 -0.43
N GLU A 193 -11.82 -6.94 0.06
CA GLU A 193 -11.39 -5.74 0.80
C GLU A 193 -11.26 -4.52 -0.13
N ILE A 194 -10.75 -4.71 -1.35
CA ILE A 194 -10.62 -3.61 -2.31
C ILE A 194 -12.02 -3.09 -2.73
N GLU A 195 -12.99 -3.98 -2.94
CA GLU A 195 -14.38 -3.61 -3.23
C GLU A 195 -15.02 -2.81 -2.08
N LYS A 196 -14.79 -3.23 -0.83
CA LYS A 196 -15.22 -2.48 0.35
C LYS A 196 -14.62 -1.07 0.37
N ARG A 197 -13.32 -0.93 0.05
CA ARG A 197 -12.63 0.38 -0.05
C ARG A 197 -13.18 1.22 -1.19
N PHE A 198 -13.51 0.60 -2.31
CA PHE A 198 -14.14 1.28 -3.44
C PHE A 198 -15.51 1.83 -3.07
N ALA A 199 -16.36 1.04 -2.39
CA ALA A 199 -17.70 1.44 -1.96
C ALA A 199 -17.74 2.57 -0.92
N GLN A 200 -16.64 2.81 -0.21
CA GLN A 200 -16.55 3.91 0.76
C GLN A 200 -16.33 5.29 0.12
N GLY A 201 -16.34 5.41 -1.20
CA GLY A 201 -16.31 6.65 -1.97
C GLY A 201 -14.94 7.13 -2.33
#